data_d24868f338410ed2c06030569e3ba0a1
#
_entry.id   d24868f338410ed2c06030569e3ba0a1
#
_cell.length_a   1.000
_cell.length_b   1.000
_cell.length_c   1.000
_cell.angle_alpha   90.00
_cell.angle_beta   90.00
_cell.angle_gamma   90.00
#
_symmetry.space_group_name_H-M   'P 1'
#
loop_
_entity.id
_entity.type
_entity.pdbx_description
1 polymer ?
#
loop_
_entity_poly.entity_id
_entity_poly.type
_entity_poly.pdbx_seq_one_letter_code
_entity_poly.pdbx_strand_id
1 'polypeptide(L)'
;MSITTYSELKTSIANWLNRDDLTSVIPDFIALNETDMDRKIRHWRMEQRATATIDTRYTALPSDFMEAVRFHLDVDERPIELATPLFLQKKRNENSDTTGRPQYYAVISGQIEVWPKPDTTYTGELYYYARTATLSDSNTSNWILNYFPDTYLYGSLIHSAPYLVDDARAQTWSALYQSAISGINSNNDKAKYGGSGLRMQINSYS
;
A
#
# COMPACT_ATOMS: atom_id res chain seq x y z
N MET A 1 13.69 -10.26 24.31
CA MET A 1 12.22 -10.29 24.20
C MET A 1 11.87 -10.32 22.72
N SER A 2 10.96 -11.15 22.32
CA SER A 2 10.41 -11.12 20.96
C SER A 2 9.30 -10.05 20.93
N ILE A 3 9.22 -9.23 19.88
CA ILE A 3 8.14 -8.27 19.66
C ILE A 3 7.27 -8.84 18.54
N THR A 4 6.24 -9.61 18.91
CA THR A 4 5.38 -10.33 17.95
C THR A 4 3.92 -9.92 18.07
N THR A 5 3.56 -9.24 19.17
CA THR A 5 2.21 -8.78 19.43
C THR A 5 2.16 -7.29 19.72
N TYR A 6 0.98 -6.69 19.50
CA TYR A 6 0.71 -5.29 19.82
C TYR A 6 0.98 -4.94 21.29
N SER A 7 0.63 -5.85 22.21
CA SER A 7 0.90 -5.67 23.64
C SER A 7 2.41 -5.66 23.95
N GLU A 8 3.17 -6.59 23.35
CA GLU A 8 4.62 -6.62 23.51
C GLU A 8 5.30 -5.39 22.91
N LEU A 9 4.78 -4.89 21.77
CA LEU A 9 5.25 -3.65 21.16
C LEU A 9 5.02 -2.45 22.09
N LYS A 10 3.81 -2.30 22.65
CA LYS A 10 3.49 -1.23 23.63
C LYS A 10 4.44 -1.28 24.83
N THR A 11 4.67 -2.46 25.37
CA THR A 11 5.59 -2.68 26.49
C THR A 11 7.03 -2.33 26.13
N SER A 12 7.47 -2.74 24.94
CA SER A 12 8.82 -2.44 24.45
C SER A 12 9.04 -0.93 24.28
N ILE A 13 8.07 -0.21 23.71
CA ILE A 13 8.14 1.25 23.55
C ILE A 13 8.26 1.93 24.93
N ALA A 14 7.40 1.55 25.91
CA ALA A 14 7.46 2.09 27.26
C ALA A 14 8.84 1.87 27.91
N ASN A 15 9.39 0.66 27.78
CA ASN A 15 10.72 0.31 28.32
C ASN A 15 11.85 1.12 27.67
N TRP A 16 11.81 1.32 26.34
CA TRP A 16 12.81 2.12 25.64
C TRP A 16 12.76 3.61 26.01
N LEU A 17 11.56 4.12 26.29
CA LEU A 17 11.36 5.48 26.77
C LEU A 17 11.69 5.61 28.27
N ASN A 18 11.72 4.50 29.00
CA ASN A 18 11.83 4.44 30.47
C ASN A 18 10.71 5.25 31.15
N ARG A 19 9.45 5.06 30.67
CA ARG A 19 8.27 5.81 31.11
C ARG A 19 7.07 4.87 31.24
N ASP A 20 6.44 4.88 32.41
CA ASP A 20 5.26 4.06 32.73
C ASP A 20 3.93 4.82 32.53
N ASP A 21 4.00 6.14 32.47
CA ASP A 21 2.85 7.05 32.39
C ASP A 21 2.33 7.24 30.94
N LEU A 22 3.02 6.70 29.93
CA LEU A 22 2.68 6.89 28.53
C LEU A 22 1.78 5.80 27.93
N THR A 23 1.30 4.86 28.75
CA THR A 23 0.52 3.69 28.28
C THR A 23 -0.70 4.08 27.42
N SER A 24 -1.36 5.20 27.75
CA SER A 24 -2.53 5.68 27.01
C SER A 24 -2.18 6.40 25.70
N VAL A 25 -0.94 6.86 25.52
CA VAL A 25 -0.48 7.65 24.38
C VAL A 25 0.33 6.83 23.38
N ILE A 26 0.97 5.75 23.84
CA ILE A 26 1.74 4.84 22.96
C ILE A 26 0.94 4.34 21.75
N PRO A 27 -0.36 4.01 21.86
CA PRO A 27 -1.17 3.68 20.68
C PRO A 27 -1.16 4.76 19.59
N ASP A 28 -1.16 6.03 19.95
CA ASP A 28 -1.11 7.14 18.99
C ASP A 28 0.22 7.19 18.25
N PHE A 29 1.35 6.93 18.94
CA PHE A 29 2.66 6.86 18.29
C PHE A 29 2.75 5.71 17.30
N ILE A 30 2.13 4.56 17.63
CA ILE A 30 2.05 3.40 16.74
C ILE A 30 1.21 3.75 15.50
N ALA A 31 0.05 4.37 15.68
CA ALA A 31 -0.84 4.76 14.57
C ALA A 31 -0.19 5.79 13.64
N LEU A 32 0.55 6.77 14.19
CA LEU A 32 1.33 7.72 13.39
C LEU A 32 2.42 7.02 12.58
N ASN A 33 3.12 6.06 13.19
CA ASN A 33 4.12 5.27 12.50
C ASN A 33 3.50 4.40 11.39
N GLU A 34 2.34 3.77 11.62
CA GLU A 34 1.63 3.00 10.58
C GLU A 34 1.28 3.88 9.37
N THR A 35 0.80 5.10 9.64
CA THR A 35 0.53 6.08 8.57
C THR A 35 1.79 6.46 7.79
N ASP A 36 2.92 6.57 8.46
CA ASP A 36 4.22 6.87 7.82
C ASP A 36 4.73 5.67 7.01
N MET A 37 4.60 4.46 7.55
CA MET A 37 4.95 3.22 6.85
C MET A 37 4.13 3.02 5.56
N ASP A 38 2.82 3.29 5.58
CA ASP A 38 1.95 3.23 4.40
C ASP A 38 2.45 4.13 3.25
N ARG A 39 3.08 5.25 3.58
CA ARG A 39 3.67 6.17 2.57
C ARG A 39 4.99 5.68 2.00
N LYS A 40 5.80 4.95 2.79
CA LYS A 40 7.21 4.63 2.51
C LYS A 40 7.44 3.21 2.04
N ILE A 41 6.57 2.27 2.39
CA ILE A 41 6.75 0.86 2.12
C ILE A 41 5.92 0.47 0.89
N ARG A 42 6.59 -0.21 -0.06
CA ARG A 42 5.95 -0.99 -1.12
C ARG A 42 6.61 -2.35 -1.15
N HIS A 43 5.87 -3.37 -0.74
CA HIS A 43 6.38 -4.72 -0.58
C HIS A 43 5.41 -5.73 -1.19
N TRP A 44 5.90 -6.80 -1.79
CA TRP A 44 5.07 -7.82 -2.43
C TRP A 44 4.00 -8.42 -1.51
N ARG A 45 4.22 -8.41 -0.19
CA ARG A 45 3.22 -8.86 0.81
C ARG A 45 2.02 -7.93 0.93
N MET A 46 2.12 -6.71 0.41
CA MET A 46 1.02 -5.75 0.32
C MET A 46 0.22 -5.94 -0.96
N GLU A 47 0.70 -6.75 -1.91
CA GLU A 47 -0.01 -6.99 -3.15
C GLU A 47 -1.22 -7.90 -2.90
N GLN A 48 -2.37 -7.42 -3.34
CA GLN A 48 -3.64 -8.12 -3.26
C GLN A 48 -4.28 -8.20 -4.64
N ARG A 49 -5.20 -9.16 -4.77
CA ARG A 49 -6.00 -9.36 -5.95
C ARG A 49 -7.48 -9.24 -5.59
N ALA A 50 -8.20 -8.38 -6.29
CA ALA A 50 -9.63 -8.27 -6.16
C ALA A 50 -10.31 -8.44 -7.52
N THR A 51 -11.47 -9.06 -7.53
CA THR A 51 -12.33 -9.19 -8.69
C THR A 51 -13.60 -8.38 -8.49
N ALA A 52 -14.09 -7.74 -9.54
CA ALA A 52 -15.34 -6.99 -9.52
C ALA A 52 -16.08 -7.10 -10.85
N THR A 53 -17.40 -6.94 -10.80
CA THR A 53 -18.23 -6.80 -11.98
C THR A 53 -18.06 -5.41 -12.59
N ILE A 54 -17.73 -5.36 -13.87
CA ILE A 54 -17.55 -4.15 -14.66
C ILE A 54 -18.68 -4.10 -15.71
N ASP A 55 -19.81 -3.54 -15.32
CA ASP A 55 -21.02 -3.40 -16.14
C ASP A 55 -21.41 -1.93 -16.35
N THR A 56 -20.82 -1.05 -15.56
CA THR A 56 -21.01 0.39 -15.60
C THR A 56 -19.66 1.11 -15.76
N ARG A 57 -19.74 2.40 -16.02
CA ARG A 57 -18.53 3.24 -16.14
C ARG A 57 -17.69 3.29 -14.85
N TYR A 58 -18.34 3.22 -13.71
CA TYR A 58 -17.72 3.39 -12.41
C TYR A 58 -17.88 2.13 -11.57
N THR A 59 -16.80 1.64 -11.00
CA THR A 59 -16.76 0.49 -10.10
C THR A 59 -16.00 0.85 -8.86
N ALA A 60 -16.52 0.51 -7.67
CA ALA A 60 -15.86 0.81 -6.41
C ALA A 60 -14.53 0.07 -6.27
N LEU A 61 -13.53 0.75 -5.73
CA LEU A 61 -12.26 0.15 -5.32
C LEU A 61 -12.40 -0.55 -3.97
N PRO A 62 -11.55 -1.55 -3.67
CA PRO A 62 -11.43 -2.11 -2.33
C PRO A 62 -11.14 -1.02 -1.28
N SER A 63 -11.67 -1.19 -0.07
CA SER A 63 -11.52 -0.20 1.02
C SER A 63 -10.09 0.00 1.49
N ASP A 64 -9.23 -1.00 1.28
CA ASP A 64 -7.80 -1.02 1.60
C ASP A 64 -6.91 -0.64 0.42
N PHE A 65 -7.49 -0.21 -0.71
CA PHE A 65 -6.76 0.17 -1.90
C PHE A 65 -5.79 1.35 -1.66
N MET A 66 -4.58 1.20 -2.14
CA MET A 66 -3.56 2.25 -2.14
C MET A 66 -3.14 2.64 -3.56
N GLU A 67 -2.73 1.65 -4.36
CA GLU A 67 -2.14 1.89 -5.68
C GLU A 67 -2.40 0.70 -6.59
N ALA A 68 -2.84 0.96 -7.82
CA ALA A 68 -3.05 -0.09 -8.82
C ALA A 68 -1.70 -0.57 -9.40
N VAL A 69 -1.52 -1.88 -9.46
CA VAL A 69 -0.37 -2.51 -10.12
C VAL A 69 -0.74 -2.94 -11.55
N ARG A 70 -1.88 -3.60 -11.69
CA ARG A 70 -2.40 -4.06 -12.98
C ARG A 70 -3.92 -4.21 -12.90
N PHE A 71 -4.60 -3.86 -13.96
CA PHE A 71 -6.02 -4.12 -14.15
C PHE A 71 -6.26 -4.76 -15.51
N HIS A 72 -7.05 -5.83 -15.57
CA HIS A 72 -7.44 -6.49 -16.81
C HIS A 72 -8.85 -7.09 -16.70
N LEU A 73 -9.42 -7.48 -17.84
CA LEU A 73 -10.68 -8.22 -17.90
C LEU A 73 -10.38 -9.70 -18.13
N ASP A 74 -11.22 -10.57 -17.59
CA ASP A 74 -11.07 -12.04 -17.67
C ASP A 74 -11.23 -12.60 -19.09
N VAL A 75 -11.84 -11.84 -20.02
CA VAL A 75 -12.11 -12.29 -21.39
C VAL A 75 -10.85 -12.49 -22.24
N ASP A 76 -9.73 -11.77 -21.97
CA ASP A 76 -8.54 -11.82 -22.83
C ASP A 76 -7.21 -11.52 -22.12
N GLU A 77 -7.21 -11.34 -20.81
CA GLU A 77 -6.05 -11.01 -19.97
C GLU A 77 -5.22 -9.78 -20.43
N ARG A 78 -5.69 -9.03 -21.44
CA ARG A 78 -5.00 -7.81 -21.87
C ARG A 78 -5.11 -6.74 -20.79
N PRO A 79 -3.99 -6.15 -20.35
CA PRO A 79 -4.06 -5.05 -19.41
C PRO A 79 -4.89 -3.89 -19.96
N ILE A 80 -5.73 -3.32 -19.10
CA ILE A 80 -6.37 -2.03 -19.36
C ILE A 80 -5.38 -0.94 -18.95
N GLU A 81 -5.17 0.04 -19.80
CA GLU A 81 -4.17 1.09 -19.56
C GLU A 81 -4.64 2.10 -18.52
N LEU A 82 -3.77 2.40 -17.57
CA LEU A 82 -4.01 3.49 -16.61
C LEU A 82 -3.88 4.84 -17.33
N ALA A 83 -4.92 5.64 -17.25
CA ALA A 83 -4.99 6.96 -17.84
C ALA A 83 -5.37 8.03 -16.81
N THR A 84 -5.22 9.29 -17.16
CA THR A 84 -5.70 10.38 -16.30
C THR A 84 -7.21 10.59 -16.50
N PRO A 85 -7.95 11.07 -15.49
CA PRO A 85 -9.36 11.41 -15.64
C PRO A 85 -9.62 12.41 -16.78
N LEU A 86 -8.71 13.36 -16.97
CA LEU A 86 -8.78 14.33 -18.08
C LEU A 86 -8.69 13.66 -19.44
N PHE A 87 -7.81 12.66 -19.59
CA PHE A 87 -7.71 11.88 -20.84
C PHE A 87 -9.02 11.16 -21.15
N LEU A 88 -9.64 10.51 -20.14
CA LEU A 88 -10.92 9.83 -20.33
C LEU A 88 -12.02 10.82 -20.70
N GLN A 89 -12.06 11.99 -20.07
CA GLN A 89 -13.01 13.05 -20.43
C GLN A 89 -12.84 13.51 -21.88
N LYS A 90 -11.60 13.71 -22.33
CA LYS A 90 -11.31 14.08 -23.72
C LYS A 90 -11.80 13.01 -24.69
N LYS A 91 -11.52 11.73 -24.39
CA LYS A 91 -11.99 10.60 -25.21
C LYS A 91 -13.52 10.53 -25.31
N ARG A 92 -14.24 10.79 -24.23
CA ARG A 92 -15.72 10.88 -24.27
C ARG A 92 -16.21 11.99 -25.19
N ASN A 93 -15.61 13.16 -25.10
CA ASN A 93 -16.01 14.30 -25.92
C ASN A 93 -15.74 14.06 -27.42
N GLU A 94 -14.64 13.40 -27.75
CA GLU A 94 -14.25 13.10 -29.14
C GLU A 94 -15.10 11.98 -29.77
N ASN A 95 -15.53 10.98 -28.98
CA ASN A 95 -16.12 9.75 -29.47
C ASN A 95 -17.58 9.52 -29.04
N SER A 96 -18.30 10.59 -28.67
CA SER A 96 -19.74 10.54 -28.35
C SER A 96 -20.13 9.44 -27.36
N ASP A 97 -19.33 9.25 -26.30
CA ASP A 97 -19.60 8.29 -25.22
C ASP A 97 -19.89 6.84 -25.67
N THR A 98 -19.07 6.35 -26.59
CA THR A 98 -19.16 4.99 -27.15
C THR A 98 -19.19 3.90 -26.09
N THR A 99 -19.99 2.87 -26.36
CA THR A 99 -19.96 1.59 -25.60
C THR A 99 -19.03 0.59 -26.28
N GLY A 100 -18.40 -0.24 -25.51
CA GLY A 100 -17.50 -1.28 -26.01
C GLY A 100 -16.65 -1.89 -24.89
N ARG A 101 -15.73 -2.77 -25.24
CA ARG A 101 -14.78 -3.31 -24.30
C ARG A 101 -13.89 -2.19 -23.73
N PRO A 102 -13.81 -2.04 -22.40
CA PRO A 102 -12.91 -1.09 -21.74
C PRO A 102 -11.43 -1.27 -22.17
N GLN A 103 -10.76 -0.16 -22.49
CA GLN A 103 -9.36 -0.12 -22.89
C GLN A 103 -8.51 0.72 -21.94
N TYR A 104 -9.14 1.72 -21.30
CA TYR A 104 -8.47 2.63 -20.37
C TYR A 104 -9.24 2.70 -19.07
N TYR A 105 -8.52 2.97 -17.99
CA TYR A 105 -9.14 3.25 -16.71
C TYR A 105 -8.45 4.41 -16.00
N ALA A 106 -9.16 5.06 -15.11
CA ALA A 106 -8.64 6.06 -14.20
C ALA A 106 -9.16 5.80 -12.79
N VAL A 107 -8.36 6.16 -11.79
CA VAL A 107 -8.78 6.14 -10.39
C VAL A 107 -9.32 7.52 -10.01
N ILE A 108 -10.56 7.57 -9.57
CA ILE A 108 -11.25 8.81 -9.19
C ILE A 108 -12.18 8.56 -7.99
N SER A 109 -12.05 9.37 -6.94
CA SER A 109 -12.95 9.36 -5.78
C SER A 109 -13.23 7.97 -5.19
N GLY A 110 -12.20 7.11 -5.08
CA GLY A 110 -12.35 5.74 -4.54
C GLY A 110 -13.02 4.77 -5.51
N GLN A 111 -13.08 5.09 -6.79
CA GLN A 111 -13.64 4.25 -7.84
C GLN A 111 -12.67 4.13 -9.02
N ILE A 112 -12.84 3.08 -9.81
CA ILE A 112 -12.29 2.96 -11.15
C ILE A 112 -13.31 3.52 -12.13
N GLU A 113 -12.90 4.48 -12.95
CA GLU A 113 -13.63 4.90 -14.15
C GLU A 113 -13.04 4.18 -15.35
N VAL A 114 -13.86 3.53 -16.18
CA VAL A 114 -13.42 2.85 -17.40
C VAL A 114 -13.93 3.55 -18.67
N TRP A 115 -13.14 3.47 -19.74
CA TRP A 115 -13.53 3.93 -21.08
C TRP A 115 -13.02 2.96 -22.15
N PRO A 116 -13.83 2.62 -23.19
CA PRO A 116 -15.25 2.89 -23.37
C PRO A 116 -16.14 2.40 -22.23
N LYS A 117 -17.38 2.90 -22.15
CA LYS A 117 -18.38 2.32 -21.25
C LYS A 117 -18.60 0.86 -21.64
N PRO A 118 -18.68 -0.10 -20.68
CA PRO A 118 -18.90 -1.50 -21.01
C PRO A 118 -20.16 -1.72 -21.86
N ASP A 119 -20.06 -2.51 -22.91
CA ASP A 119 -21.16 -2.93 -23.76
C ASP A 119 -21.84 -4.20 -23.27
N THR A 120 -21.18 -4.93 -22.38
CA THR A 120 -21.67 -6.09 -21.67
C THR A 120 -21.06 -6.15 -20.27
N THR A 121 -21.47 -7.14 -19.50
CA THR A 121 -20.88 -7.40 -18.19
C THR A 121 -19.56 -8.12 -18.33
N TYR A 122 -18.50 -7.56 -17.76
CA TYR A 122 -17.16 -8.14 -17.67
C TYR A 122 -16.80 -8.44 -16.22
N THR A 123 -15.95 -9.42 -15.98
CA THR A 123 -15.25 -9.59 -14.72
C THR A 123 -13.91 -8.86 -14.82
N GLY A 124 -13.71 -7.82 -14.00
CA GLY A 124 -12.45 -7.12 -13.88
C GLY A 124 -11.61 -7.73 -12.77
N GLU A 125 -10.32 -7.89 -13.00
CA GLU A 125 -9.34 -8.33 -12.01
C GLU A 125 -8.30 -7.24 -11.79
N LEU A 126 -8.24 -6.75 -10.55
CA LEU A 126 -7.34 -5.71 -10.11
C LEU A 126 -6.25 -6.30 -9.20
N TYR A 127 -4.99 -6.11 -9.58
CA TYR A 127 -3.84 -6.27 -8.70
C TYR A 127 -3.45 -4.90 -8.16
N TYR A 128 -3.31 -4.79 -6.86
CA TYR A 128 -3.09 -3.50 -6.20
C TYR A 128 -2.26 -3.67 -4.92
N TYR A 129 -1.64 -2.61 -4.48
CA TYR A 129 -1.10 -2.52 -3.14
C TYR A 129 -2.22 -2.20 -2.16
N ALA A 130 -2.40 -3.08 -1.18
CA ALA A 130 -3.36 -2.90 -0.09
C ALA A 130 -2.67 -2.27 1.11
N ARG A 131 -3.42 -1.45 1.84
CA ARG A 131 -2.98 -0.94 3.14
C ARG A 131 -2.77 -2.10 4.11
N THR A 132 -1.68 -2.06 4.87
CA THR A 132 -1.44 -3.06 5.92
C THR A 132 -2.46 -2.89 7.03
N ALA A 133 -3.03 -4.00 7.50
CA ALA A 133 -3.98 -3.97 8.61
C ALA A 133 -3.32 -3.35 9.86
N THR A 134 -3.97 -2.33 10.42
CA THR A 134 -3.50 -1.60 11.60
C THR A 134 -3.52 -2.48 12.85
N LEU A 135 -2.56 -2.27 13.74
CA LEU A 135 -2.50 -2.96 15.02
C LEU A 135 -3.54 -2.40 16.01
N SER A 136 -4.17 -3.29 16.74
CA SER A 136 -5.12 -2.96 17.79
C SER A 136 -5.21 -4.12 18.78
N ASP A 137 -5.98 -3.96 19.84
CA ASP A 137 -6.23 -5.06 20.78
C ASP A 137 -7.04 -6.21 20.14
N SER A 138 -7.77 -5.97 19.06
CA SER A 138 -8.47 -6.98 18.26
C SER A 138 -7.63 -7.52 17.10
N ASN A 139 -6.67 -6.77 16.58
CA ASN A 139 -5.72 -7.18 15.55
C ASN A 139 -4.30 -7.06 16.10
N THR A 140 -3.86 -8.08 16.81
CA THR A 140 -2.65 -8.02 17.64
C THR A 140 -1.34 -8.14 16.85
N SER A 141 -1.38 -8.53 15.58
CA SER A 141 -0.18 -8.69 14.76
C SER A 141 -0.46 -8.47 13.28
N ASN A 142 0.57 -8.10 12.54
CA ASN A 142 0.56 -8.06 11.08
C ASN A 142 1.93 -8.50 10.53
N TRP A 143 2.03 -8.59 9.20
CA TRP A 143 3.25 -9.09 8.57
C TRP A 143 4.48 -8.21 8.84
N ILE A 144 4.33 -6.88 8.99
CA ILE A 144 5.45 -5.98 9.31
C ILE A 144 5.95 -6.27 10.72
N LEU A 145 5.07 -6.35 11.71
CA LEU A 145 5.46 -6.64 13.08
C LEU A 145 6.15 -8.01 13.21
N ASN A 146 5.66 -9.01 12.46
CA ASN A 146 6.19 -10.37 12.52
C ASN A 146 7.59 -10.51 11.89
N TYR A 147 7.88 -9.76 10.82
CA TYR A 147 9.14 -9.91 10.08
C TYR A 147 10.10 -8.74 10.25
N PHE A 148 9.60 -7.56 10.63
CA PHE A 148 10.34 -6.31 10.75
C PHE A 148 9.91 -5.51 11.99
N PRO A 149 10.01 -6.09 13.19
CA PRO A 149 9.54 -5.45 14.44
C PRO A 149 10.30 -4.16 14.77
N ASP A 150 11.55 -4.07 14.32
CA ASP A 150 12.40 -2.89 14.43
C ASP A 150 11.80 -1.65 13.76
N THR A 151 11.12 -1.82 12.64
CA THR A 151 10.42 -0.73 11.95
C THR A 151 9.29 -0.16 12.81
N TYR A 152 8.51 -1.02 13.47
CA TYR A 152 7.48 -0.58 14.40
C TYR A 152 8.06 0.11 15.62
N LEU A 153 9.10 -0.47 16.22
CA LEU A 153 9.71 0.05 17.44
C LEU A 153 10.33 1.43 17.18
N TYR A 154 11.26 1.52 16.24
CA TYR A 154 11.97 2.79 15.99
C TYR A 154 11.06 3.89 15.41
N GLY A 155 10.12 3.53 14.54
CA GLY A 155 9.17 4.50 14.02
C GLY A 155 8.26 5.07 15.11
N SER A 156 7.75 4.25 16.03
CA SER A 156 6.95 4.74 17.16
C SER A 156 7.76 5.60 18.13
N LEU A 157 9.03 5.25 18.36
CA LEU A 157 9.94 6.06 19.17
C LEU A 157 10.23 7.44 18.54
N ILE A 158 10.32 7.55 17.22
CA ILE A 158 10.46 8.86 16.54
C ILE A 158 9.22 9.72 16.79
N HIS A 159 8.03 9.15 16.67
CA HIS A 159 6.79 9.87 16.88
C HIS A 159 6.53 10.26 18.35
N SER A 160 7.21 9.62 19.30
CA SER A 160 7.17 10.03 20.71
C SER A 160 8.02 11.28 21.02
N ALA A 161 9.05 11.56 20.22
CA ALA A 161 10.01 12.63 20.50
C ALA A 161 9.35 14.03 20.59
N PRO A 162 8.43 14.45 19.69
CA PRO A 162 7.75 15.73 19.81
C PRO A 162 6.86 15.84 21.08
N TYR A 163 6.29 14.72 21.51
CA TYR A 163 5.47 14.66 22.73
C TYR A 163 6.31 14.83 24.01
N LEU A 164 7.52 14.29 23.99
CA LEU A 164 8.45 14.31 25.13
C LEU A 164 9.25 15.62 25.23
N VAL A 165 9.12 16.52 24.27
CA VAL A 165 9.80 17.82 24.21
C VAL A 165 11.32 17.68 24.37
N ASP A 166 12.00 17.40 23.26
CA ASP A 166 13.48 17.32 23.15
C ASP A 166 14.10 15.98 23.63
N ASP A 167 13.88 14.92 22.85
CA ASP A 167 14.64 13.69 23.04
C ASP A 167 15.86 13.67 22.13
N ALA A 168 17.06 13.79 22.70
CA ALA A 168 18.33 13.75 21.97
C ALA A 168 18.55 12.43 21.21
N ARG A 169 17.83 11.35 21.54
CA ARG A 169 17.88 10.05 20.88
C ARG A 169 17.11 10.02 19.56
N ALA A 170 16.27 11.04 19.27
CA ALA A 170 15.42 11.07 18.08
C ALA A 170 16.21 10.92 16.77
N GLN A 171 17.39 11.50 16.67
CA GLN A 171 18.25 11.36 15.49
C GLN A 171 18.73 9.92 15.30
N THR A 172 19.12 9.25 16.37
CA THR A 172 19.51 7.84 16.32
C THR A 172 18.37 6.94 15.90
N TRP A 173 17.17 7.14 16.48
CA TRP A 173 15.97 6.38 16.10
C TRP A 173 15.59 6.62 14.64
N SER A 174 15.73 7.87 14.16
CA SER A 174 15.47 8.21 12.75
C SER A 174 16.40 7.46 11.80
N ALA A 175 17.70 7.39 12.10
CA ALA A 175 18.66 6.67 11.30
C ALA A 175 18.36 5.15 11.27
N LEU A 176 18.03 4.56 12.42
CA LEU A 176 17.67 3.14 12.53
C LEU A 176 16.38 2.84 11.79
N TYR A 177 15.36 3.68 11.90
CA TYR A 177 14.10 3.55 11.18
C TYR A 177 14.30 3.62 9.67
N GLN A 178 15.06 4.60 9.17
CA GLN A 178 15.34 4.71 7.74
C GLN A 178 16.10 3.49 7.20
N SER A 179 17.03 2.96 7.99
CA SER A 179 17.74 1.72 7.66
C SER A 179 16.77 0.53 7.58
N ALA A 180 15.84 0.42 8.53
CA ALA A 180 14.81 -0.63 8.54
C ALA A 180 13.88 -0.55 7.31
N ILE A 181 13.36 0.64 6.99
CA ILE A 181 12.53 0.87 5.79
C ILE A 181 13.29 0.52 4.51
N SER A 182 14.55 0.95 4.39
CA SER A 182 15.40 0.62 3.24
C SER A 182 15.61 -0.90 3.13
N GLY A 183 15.79 -1.59 4.26
CA GLY A 183 15.91 -3.04 4.33
C GLY A 183 14.66 -3.76 3.81
N ILE A 184 13.47 -3.29 4.16
CA ILE A 184 12.19 -3.84 3.67
C ILE A 184 12.09 -3.70 2.15
N ASN A 185 12.34 -2.50 1.62
CA ASN A 185 12.24 -2.24 0.18
C ASN A 185 13.30 -3.06 -0.61
N SER A 186 14.53 -3.16 -0.10
CA SER A 186 15.56 -4.01 -0.70
C SER A 186 15.20 -5.50 -0.67
N ASN A 187 14.53 -5.97 0.39
CA ASN A 187 14.03 -7.34 0.47
C ASN A 187 12.95 -7.62 -0.58
N ASN A 188 12.07 -6.65 -0.83
CA ASN A 188 11.07 -6.72 -1.91
C ASN A 188 11.72 -6.94 -3.27
N ASP A 189 12.75 -6.13 -3.61
CA ASP A 189 13.43 -6.22 -4.90
C ASP A 189 14.14 -7.55 -5.09
N LYS A 190 14.78 -8.07 -4.05
CA LYS A 190 15.38 -9.41 -4.07
C LYS A 190 14.33 -10.51 -4.24
N ALA A 191 13.19 -10.41 -3.58
CA ALA A 191 12.12 -11.39 -3.70
C ALA A 191 11.50 -11.42 -5.10
N LYS A 192 11.30 -10.25 -5.71
CA LYS A 192 10.70 -10.13 -7.06
C LYS A 192 11.68 -10.46 -8.20
N TYR A 193 12.93 -10.08 -8.05
CA TYR A 193 13.90 -10.11 -9.16
C TYR A 193 15.13 -10.98 -8.90
N GLY A 194 15.32 -11.49 -7.68
CA GLY A 194 16.55 -12.17 -7.26
C GLY A 194 16.82 -13.54 -7.88
N GLY A 195 15.88 -14.12 -8.64
CA GLY A 195 16.04 -15.44 -9.25
C GLY A 195 15.90 -15.48 -10.79
N SER A 196 15.52 -14.38 -11.41
CA SER A 196 15.32 -14.31 -12.86
C SER A 196 16.35 -13.39 -13.50
N GLY A 197 17.10 -13.91 -14.46
CA GLY A 197 17.82 -13.04 -15.38
C GLY A 197 16.82 -12.07 -16.01
N LEU A 198 17.02 -10.76 -15.79
CA LEU A 198 16.18 -9.71 -16.39
C LEU A 198 16.16 -9.91 -17.92
N ARG A 199 15.05 -10.37 -18.48
CA ARG A 199 14.83 -10.34 -19.92
C ARG A 199 14.23 -8.99 -20.28
N MET A 200 15.03 -8.12 -20.87
CA MET A 200 14.50 -6.94 -21.57
C MET A 200 13.78 -7.41 -22.82
N GLN A 201 12.47 -7.28 -22.86
CA GLN A 201 11.68 -7.43 -24.07
C GLN A 201 11.59 -6.07 -24.74
N ILE A 202 12.31 -5.89 -25.84
CA ILE A 202 12.14 -4.72 -26.70
C ILE A 202 10.88 -5.01 -27.53
N ASN A 203 9.78 -4.30 -27.24
CA ASN A 203 8.63 -4.28 -28.14
C ASN A 203 9.02 -3.57 -29.43
N SER A 204 9.39 -4.34 -30.46
CA SER A 204 9.48 -3.82 -31.81
C SER A 204 8.05 -3.66 -32.34
N TYR A 205 7.58 -2.42 -32.42
CA TYR A 205 6.40 -2.09 -33.21
C TYR A 205 6.77 -2.27 -34.68
N SER A 206 6.22 -3.27 -35.31
CA SER A 206 6.19 -3.40 -36.79
C SER A 206 4.83 -2.97 -37.29
#